data_cf8ec08ca729a8c114f3ad269a95adc0
#
_entry.id   cf8ec08ca729a8c114f3ad269a95adc0
#
_cell.length_a   1.000
_cell.length_b   1.000
_cell.length_c   1.000
_cell.angle_alpha   90.00
_cell.angle_beta   90.00
_cell.angle_gamma   90.00
#
_symmetry.space_group_name_H-M   'P 1'
#
loop_
_entity.id
_entity.type
_entity.pdbx_description
1 polymer ?
#
loop_
_entity_poly.entity_id
_entity_poly.type
_entity_poly.pdbx_seq_one_letter_code
_entity_poly.pdbx_strand_id
1 'polypeptide(L)'
;FTRLSLAYDIARGFVTAQEEMRSHVKALQPDAQSGERAEKMIDQNCAMAFAFIRYLNREYPDLVARLQYKSARRLLLNHERALIWKMEHEGVLEDAEAQLLTDKIETQMLKLREEENK
;
A
#
# COMPACT_ATOMS: atom_id res chain seq x y z
N PHE A 1 11.02 10.08 14.43
CA PHE A 1 9.82 9.80 13.61
C PHE A 1 10.11 8.86 12.43
N THR A 2 11.34 8.82 11.92
CA THR A 2 11.69 7.93 10.79
C THR A 2 11.46 6.46 11.15
N ARG A 3 11.82 6.04 12.35
CA ARG A 3 11.61 4.66 12.84
C ARG A 3 10.13 4.33 13.00
N LEU A 4 9.34 5.28 13.51
CA LEU A 4 7.90 5.09 13.66
C LEU A 4 7.21 5.01 12.29
N SER A 5 7.66 5.83 11.33
CA SER A 5 7.15 5.81 9.97
C SER A 5 7.40 4.46 9.30
N LEU A 6 8.63 3.95 9.42
CA LEU A 6 9.00 2.64 8.86
C LEU A 6 8.18 1.53 9.52
N ALA A 7 8.07 1.55 10.84
CA ALA A 7 7.30 0.55 11.57
C ALA A 7 5.82 0.57 11.20
N TYR A 8 5.25 1.77 11.00
CA TYR A 8 3.88 1.93 10.54
C TYR A 8 3.70 1.32 9.15
N ASP A 9 4.59 1.62 8.21
CA ASP A 9 4.51 1.09 6.84
C ASP A 9 4.62 -0.43 6.83
N ILE A 10 5.51 -0.99 7.66
CA ILE A 10 5.67 -2.45 7.80
C ILE A 10 4.38 -3.06 8.35
N ALA A 11 3.80 -2.47 9.40
CA ALA A 11 2.56 -2.97 9.99
C ALA A 11 1.41 -2.93 8.99
N ARG A 12 1.27 -1.84 8.23
CA ARG A 12 0.22 -1.70 7.20
C ARG A 12 0.42 -2.71 6.08
N GLY A 13 1.65 -2.86 5.61
CA GLY A 13 1.98 -3.83 4.55
C GLY A 13 1.70 -5.27 4.99
N PHE A 14 2.03 -5.59 6.24
CA PHE A 14 1.77 -6.90 6.81
C PHE A 14 0.26 -7.20 6.84
N VAL A 15 -0.55 -6.24 7.32
CA VAL A 15 -2.01 -6.40 7.36
C VAL A 15 -2.57 -6.57 5.94
N THR A 16 -2.10 -5.77 4.99
CA THR A 16 -2.53 -5.87 3.60
C THR A 16 -2.24 -7.25 3.03
N ALA A 17 -1.04 -7.79 3.26
CA ALA A 17 -0.66 -9.13 2.81
C ALA A 17 -1.55 -10.21 3.43
N GLN A 18 -1.84 -10.11 4.73
CA GLN A 18 -2.71 -11.06 5.41
C GLN A 18 -4.15 -11.01 4.87
N GLU A 19 -4.65 -9.81 4.55
CA GLU A 19 -6.00 -9.65 3.98
C GLU A 19 -6.08 -10.24 2.57
N GLU A 20 -5.00 -10.14 1.78
CA GLU A 20 -4.93 -10.81 0.48
C GLU A 20 -4.98 -12.33 0.64
N MET A 21 -4.28 -12.87 1.66
CA MET A 21 -4.33 -14.29 1.98
C MET A 21 -5.75 -14.72 2.35
N ARG A 22 -6.46 -13.89 3.10
CA ARG A 22 -7.87 -14.13 3.45
C ARG A 22 -8.72 -14.30 2.19
N SER A 23 -8.55 -13.42 1.21
CA SER A 23 -9.27 -13.49 -0.06
C SER A 23 -8.94 -14.76 -0.83
N HIS A 24 -7.67 -15.16 -0.85
CA HIS A 24 -7.23 -16.41 -1.50
C HIS A 24 -7.85 -17.64 -0.85
N VAL A 25 -7.90 -17.67 0.49
CA VAL A 25 -8.51 -18.78 1.24
C VAL A 25 -9.99 -18.89 0.86
N LYS A 26 -10.71 -17.79 0.81
CA LYS A 26 -12.12 -17.77 0.43
C LYS A 26 -12.33 -18.28 -1.00
N ALA A 27 -11.45 -17.90 -1.91
CA ALA A 27 -11.51 -18.33 -3.32
C ALA A 27 -11.34 -19.85 -3.47
N LEU A 28 -10.59 -20.50 -2.58
CA LEU A 28 -10.40 -21.95 -2.57
C LEU A 28 -11.64 -22.71 -2.09
N GLN A 29 -12.64 -22.02 -1.52
CA GLN A 29 -13.87 -22.60 -0.99
C GLN A 29 -13.61 -23.78 -0.06
N PRO A 30 -12.82 -23.57 1.04
CA PRO A 30 -12.53 -24.66 1.98
C PRO A 30 -13.79 -25.06 2.74
N ASP A 31 -13.74 -26.24 3.40
CA ASP A 31 -14.83 -26.60 4.31
C ASP A 31 -14.92 -25.59 5.47
N ALA A 32 -16.07 -25.60 6.18
CA ALA A 32 -16.34 -24.60 7.22
C ALA A 32 -15.28 -24.61 8.32
N GLN A 33 -14.80 -25.79 8.72
CA GLN A 33 -13.82 -25.93 9.79
C GLN A 33 -12.45 -25.39 9.37
N SER A 34 -12.00 -25.75 8.17
CA SER A 34 -10.71 -25.28 7.63
C SER A 34 -10.73 -23.78 7.38
N GLY A 35 -11.84 -23.27 6.84
CA GLY A 35 -12.03 -21.84 6.62
C GLY A 35 -12.00 -21.05 7.91
N GLU A 36 -12.67 -21.53 8.94
CA GLU A 36 -12.70 -20.89 10.25
C GLU A 36 -11.33 -20.87 10.92
N ARG A 37 -10.58 -21.96 10.81
CA ARG A 37 -9.21 -22.05 11.34
C ARG A 37 -8.28 -21.07 10.63
N ALA A 38 -8.39 -20.95 9.31
CA ALA A 38 -7.59 -20.00 8.52
C ALA A 38 -7.91 -18.56 8.91
N GLU A 39 -9.19 -18.21 9.04
CA GLU A 39 -9.61 -16.88 9.48
C GLU A 39 -9.05 -16.54 10.86
N LYS A 40 -9.10 -17.47 11.79
CA LYS A 40 -8.58 -17.28 13.14
C LYS A 40 -7.08 -17.07 13.13
N MET A 41 -6.35 -17.81 12.30
CA MET A 41 -4.91 -17.67 12.16
C MET A 41 -4.54 -16.29 11.61
N ILE A 42 -5.25 -15.82 10.58
CA ILE A 42 -5.05 -14.49 9.99
C ILE A 42 -5.31 -13.40 11.04
N ASP A 43 -6.41 -13.52 11.78
CA ASP A 43 -6.75 -12.56 12.83
C ASP A 43 -5.67 -12.51 13.92
N GLN A 44 -5.14 -13.65 14.33
CA GLN A 44 -4.07 -13.72 15.30
C GLN A 44 -2.78 -13.09 14.76
N ASN A 45 -2.45 -13.35 13.49
CA ASN A 45 -1.26 -12.78 12.86
C ASN A 45 -1.34 -11.25 12.81
N CYS A 46 -2.52 -10.70 12.60
CA CYS A 46 -2.74 -9.24 12.48
C CYS A 46 -2.86 -8.54 13.83
N ALA A 47 -3.09 -9.26 14.92
CA ALA A 47 -3.45 -8.64 16.21
C ALA A 47 -2.40 -7.63 16.71
N MET A 48 -1.12 -7.96 16.63
CA MET A 48 -0.04 -7.06 17.06
C MET A 48 0.08 -5.85 16.14
N ALA A 49 -0.04 -6.08 14.83
CA ALA A 49 0.03 -4.98 13.86
C ALA A 49 -1.13 -4.00 14.06
N PHE A 50 -2.35 -4.51 14.26
CA PHE A 50 -3.50 -3.65 14.56
C PHE A 50 -3.34 -2.89 15.86
N ALA A 51 -2.83 -3.53 16.91
CA ALA A 51 -2.60 -2.87 18.19
C ALA A 51 -1.60 -1.71 18.05
N PHE A 52 -0.54 -1.93 17.29
CA PHE A 52 0.47 -0.90 17.01
C PHE A 52 -0.13 0.27 16.22
N ILE A 53 -0.90 -0.03 15.18
CA ILE A 53 -1.55 1.00 14.36
C ILE A 53 -2.51 1.83 15.22
N ARG A 54 -3.31 1.19 16.07
CA ARG A 54 -4.20 1.89 16.99
C ARG A 54 -3.42 2.79 17.97
N TYR A 55 -2.30 2.29 18.49
CA TYR A 55 -1.42 3.05 19.36
C TYR A 55 -0.94 4.33 18.66
N LEU A 56 -0.44 4.21 17.44
CA LEU A 56 0.03 5.36 16.67
C LEU A 56 -1.10 6.35 16.36
N ASN A 57 -2.29 5.86 16.02
CA ASN A 57 -3.45 6.71 15.75
C ASN A 57 -3.83 7.54 16.98
N ARG A 58 -3.68 6.96 18.17
CA ARG A 58 -4.03 7.63 19.42
C ARG A 58 -2.94 8.62 19.85
N GLU A 59 -1.67 8.21 19.79
CA GLU A 59 -0.57 8.99 20.34
C GLU A 59 0.05 9.97 19.34
N TYR A 60 -0.01 9.65 18.05
CA TYR A 60 0.63 10.43 16.99
C TYR A 60 -0.31 10.63 15.81
N PRO A 61 -1.50 11.22 16.02
CA PRO A 61 -2.50 11.32 14.94
C PRO A 61 -2.02 12.15 13.75
N ASP A 62 -1.23 13.20 13.99
CA ASP A 62 -0.71 14.05 12.90
C ASP A 62 0.31 13.31 12.07
N LEU A 63 1.16 12.50 12.69
CA LEU A 63 2.13 11.67 11.99
C LEU A 63 1.41 10.65 11.10
N VAL A 64 0.39 9.97 11.65
CA VAL A 64 -0.39 8.99 10.89
C VAL A 64 -1.08 9.64 9.70
N ALA A 65 -1.67 10.83 9.89
CA ALA A 65 -2.32 11.56 8.80
C ALA A 65 -1.34 11.86 7.67
N ARG A 66 -0.12 12.31 7.99
CA ARG A 66 0.92 12.56 6.99
C ARG A 66 1.34 11.28 6.26
N LEU A 67 1.50 10.18 6.99
CA LEU A 67 1.89 8.90 6.41
C LEU A 67 0.81 8.37 5.47
N GLN A 68 -0.45 8.49 5.86
CA GLN A 68 -1.59 8.09 5.03
C GLN A 68 -1.65 8.93 3.75
N TYR A 69 -1.42 10.23 3.87
CA TYR A 69 -1.41 11.13 2.70
C TYR A 69 -0.28 10.75 1.74
N LYS A 70 0.92 10.51 2.24
CA LYS A 70 2.06 10.08 1.41
C LYS A 70 1.80 8.75 0.73
N SER A 71 1.21 7.80 1.47
CA SER A 71 0.86 6.49 0.91
C SER A 71 -0.17 6.61 -0.19
N ALA A 72 -1.19 7.47 -0.01
CA ALA A 72 -2.20 7.72 -1.02
C ALA A 72 -1.59 8.34 -2.28
N ARG A 73 -0.70 9.32 -2.12
CA ARG A 73 -0.01 9.94 -3.26
C ARG A 73 0.83 8.92 -4.03
N ARG A 74 1.57 8.08 -3.30
CA ARG A 74 2.39 7.03 -3.91
C ARG A 74 1.53 6.04 -4.70
N LEU A 75 0.41 5.65 -4.13
CA LEU A 75 -0.54 4.74 -4.78
C LEU A 75 -1.10 5.35 -6.06
N LEU A 76 -1.49 6.62 -6.02
CA LEU A 76 -2.00 7.34 -7.19
C LEU A 76 -0.95 7.44 -8.28
N LEU A 77 0.28 7.78 -7.93
CA LEU A 77 1.37 7.89 -8.90
C LEU A 77 1.70 6.56 -9.58
N ASN A 78 1.70 5.48 -8.79
CA ASN A 78 1.90 4.13 -9.33
C ASN A 78 0.77 3.74 -10.27
N HIS A 79 -0.47 4.09 -9.92
CA HIS A 79 -1.64 3.81 -10.75
C HIS A 79 -1.58 4.59 -12.06
N GLU A 80 -1.22 5.88 -12.01
CA GLU A 80 -1.05 6.71 -13.19
C GLU A 80 0.02 6.14 -14.13
N ARG A 81 1.15 5.72 -13.56
CA ARG A 81 2.24 5.12 -14.34
C ARG A 81 1.79 3.85 -15.06
N ALA A 82 1.05 3.00 -14.37
CA ALA A 82 0.50 1.77 -14.95
C ALA A 82 -0.49 2.07 -16.07
N LEU A 83 -1.32 3.11 -15.90
CA LEU A 83 -2.28 3.54 -16.90
C LEU A 83 -1.58 4.08 -18.16
N ILE A 84 -0.53 4.88 -17.99
CA ILE A 84 0.26 5.40 -19.11
C ILE A 84 0.89 4.26 -19.90
N TRP A 85 1.46 3.27 -19.21
CA TRP A 85 2.01 2.07 -19.85
C TRP A 85 0.95 1.36 -20.69
N LYS A 86 -0.23 1.19 -20.13
CA LYS A 86 -1.34 0.54 -20.83
C LYS A 86 -1.77 1.32 -22.06
N MET A 87 -1.92 2.64 -21.94
CA MET A 87 -2.32 3.51 -23.04
C MET A 87 -1.29 3.52 -24.17
N GLU A 88 -0.01 3.46 -23.84
CA GLU A 88 1.05 3.33 -24.85
C GLU A 88 0.94 2.01 -25.61
N HIS A 89 0.74 0.91 -24.89
CA HIS A 89 0.62 -0.42 -25.48
C HIS A 89 -0.65 -0.58 -26.32
N GLU A 90 -1.70 0.13 -25.98
CA GLU A 90 -2.96 0.13 -26.75
C GLU A 90 -2.95 1.12 -27.92
N GLY A 91 -1.86 1.88 -28.09
CA GLY A 91 -1.73 2.83 -29.19
C GLY A 91 -2.46 4.14 -28.99
N VAL A 92 -2.97 4.40 -27.78
CA VAL A 92 -3.63 5.68 -27.44
C VAL A 92 -2.60 6.80 -27.30
N LEU A 93 -1.41 6.47 -26.77
CA LEU A 93 -0.30 7.39 -26.63
C LEU A 93 0.86 6.95 -27.51
N GLU A 94 1.54 7.92 -28.12
CA GLU A 94 2.80 7.66 -28.80
C GLU A 94 3.93 7.56 -27.77
N ASP A 95 5.03 6.91 -28.14
CA ASP A 95 6.18 6.68 -27.27
C ASP A 95 6.70 7.95 -26.64
N ALA A 96 6.80 9.04 -27.43
CA ALA A 96 7.29 10.33 -26.94
C ALA A 96 6.35 10.94 -25.90
N GLU A 97 5.04 10.81 -26.12
CA GLU A 97 4.02 11.31 -25.18
C GLU A 97 4.06 10.51 -23.87
N ALA A 98 4.11 9.19 -23.96
CA ALA A 98 4.20 8.30 -22.81
C ALA A 98 5.46 8.60 -22.00
N GLN A 99 6.61 8.80 -22.66
CA GLN A 99 7.86 9.11 -22.00
C GLN A 99 7.79 10.43 -21.23
N LEU A 100 7.20 11.46 -21.84
CA LEU A 100 7.03 12.76 -21.19
C LEU A 100 6.19 12.67 -19.92
N LEU A 101 5.08 11.93 -19.97
CA LEU A 101 4.20 11.73 -18.82
C LEU A 101 4.87 10.88 -17.73
N THR A 102 5.57 9.82 -18.14
CA THR A 102 6.32 8.96 -17.21
C THR A 102 7.39 9.76 -16.47
N ASP A 103 8.12 10.62 -17.17
CA ASP A 103 9.15 11.46 -16.57
C ASP A 103 8.57 12.39 -15.50
N LYS A 104 7.39 12.95 -15.74
CA LYS A 104 6.70 13.79 -14.75
C LYS A 104 6.37 13.00 -13.49
N ILE A 105 5.87 11.78 -13.66
CA ILE A 105 5.53 10.90 -12.52
C ILE A 105 6.79 10.54 -11.74
N GLU A 106 7.88 10.17 -12.43
CA GLU A 106 9.16 9.84 -11.79
C GLU A 106 9.69 11.02 -10.97
N THR A 107 9.57 12.24 -11.50
CA THR A 107 9.97 13.45 -10.79
C THR A 107 9.15 13.64 -9.51
N GLN A 108 7.84 13.43 -9.58
CA GLN A 108 6.95 13.54 -8.41
C GLN A 108 7.24 12.45 -7.37
N MET A 109 7.52 11.23 -7.82
CA MET A 109 7.90 10.13 -6.92
C MET A 109 9.21 10.42 -6.20
N LEU A 110 10.18 11.00 -6.92
CA LEU A 110 11.47 11.38 -6.33
C LEU A 110 11.28 12.45 -5.25
N LYS A 111 10.46 13.47 -5.52
CA LYS A 111 10.14 14.51 -4.54
C LYS A 111 9.48 13.93 -3.29
N LEU A 112 8.58 12.98 -3.48
CA LEU A 112 7.90 12.31 -2.36
C LEU A 112 8.90 11.56 -1.48
N ARG A 113 9.88 10.87 -2.07
CA ARG A 113 10.96 10.20 -1.33
C ARG A 113 11.82 11.18 -0.55
N GLU A 114 12.15 12.32 -1.15
CA GLU A 114 12.94 13.36 -0.48
C GLU A 114 12.21 13.90 0.75
N GLU A 115 10.89 14.07 0.67
CA GLU A 115 10.06 14.48 1.80
C GLU A 115 10.06 13.41 2.90
N GLU A 116 10.09 12.13 2.54
CA GLU A 116 10.13 11.03 3.51
C GLU A 116 11.46 11.00 4.28
N ASN A 117 12.55 11.46 3.67
CA ASN A 117 13.88 11.45 4.27
C ASN A 117 14.15 12.69 5.16
N LYS A 118 13.23 13.61 5.23
CA LYS A 118 13.28 14.76 6.12
C LYS A 118 12.49 14.50 7.38
#